data_2eb20e5a93e83fe860f3b912f5f4fa2c
#
_entry.id   2eb20e5a93e83fe860f3b912f5f4fa2c
#
_cell.length_a   1.000
_cell.length_b   1.000
_cell.length_c   1.000
_cell.angle_alpha   90.00
_cell.angle_beta   90.00
_cell.angle_gamma   90.00
#
_symmetry.space_group_name_H-M   'P 1'
#
loop_
_entity.id
_entity.type
_entity.pdbx_description
1 polymer ?
#
loop_
_entity_poly.entity_id
_entity_poly.type
_entity_poly.pdbx_seq_one_letter_code
_entity_poly.pdbx_strand_id
1 'polypeptide(L)'
;MKRFFLILLGMFMSATMLTGCGYNEIQTLDESTKAAWSEVLNQYQRRNDLIPNXXXXVNSVKGEADFEKSTLTQVINARAKATSIQATPELMENPEAFQKFTQAQGELSSALSRLLVTVERYPDLKANKAFQDLRVQLEGCENRIAIARNRYIKSVQQYNTYIRQFPQMVWVWILGYKPKAQYAVADEAAITTPPKVDFNGSAATAPAKP
;
A
#
# COMPACT_ATOMS: atom_id res chain seq x y z
N MET A 1 32.84 -49.33 -20.08
CA MET A 1 31.51 -49.19 -19.49
C MET A 1 31.55 -48.68 -18.05
N LYS A 2 32.32 -49.28 -17.13
CA LYS A 2 32.40 -48.82 -15.73
C LYS A 2 32.81 -47.35 -15.55
N ARG A 3 33.85 -46.90 -16.31
CA ARG A 3 34.31 -45.48 -16.25
C ARG A 3 33.24 -44.49 -16.75
N PHE A 4 32.52 -44.84 -17.81
CA PHE A 4 31.41 -44.01 -18.34
C PHE A 4 30.27 -43.90 -17.34
N PHE A 5 29.92 -45.01 -16.68
CA PHE A 5 28.90 -45.05 -15.63
C PHE A 5 29.28 -44.16 -14.42
N LEU A 6 30.57 -44.21 -14.01
CA LEU A 6 31.06 -43.38 -12.89
C LEU A 6 31.03 -41.88 -13.22
N ILE A 7 31.35 -41.52 -14.47
CA ILE A 7 31.27 -40.12 -14.94
C ILE A 7 29.81 -39.64 -14.93
N LEU A 8 28.90 -40.48 -15.42
CA LEU A 8 27.47 -40.19 -15.47
C LEU A 8 26.89 -40.08 -14.06
N LEU A 9 27.28 -40.93 -13.14
CA LEU A 9 26.87 -40.89 -11.73
C LEU A 9 27.41 -39.64 -11.03
N GLY A 10 28.67 -39.26 -11.28
CA GLY A 10 29.27 -38.04 -10.73
C GLY A 10 28.57 -36.78 -11.26
N MET A 11 28.25 -36.78 -12.54
CA MET A 11 27.52 -35.64 -13.17
C MET A 11 26.11 -35.52 -12.62
N PHE A 12 25.42 -36.64 -12.40
CA PHE A 12 24.09 -36.67 -11.80
C PHE A 12 24.14 -36.19 -10.34
N MET A 13 25.13 -36.62 -9.58
CA MET A 13 25.33 -36.25 -8.17
C MET A 13 25.68 -34.75 -8.05
N SER A 14 26.47 -34.23 -8.98
CA SER A 14 26.80 -32.81 -9.05
C SER A 14 25.55 -31.96 -9.39
N ALA A 15 24.72 -32.44 -10.33
CA ALA A 15 23.47 -31.76 -10.72
C ALA A 15 22.47 -31.66 -9.55
N THR A 16 22.37 -32.71 -8.72
CA THR A 16 21.45 -32.72 -7.57
C THR A 16 21.88 -31.75 -6.46
N MET A 17 23.17 -31.52 -6.29
CA MET A 17 23.68 -30.56 -5.30
C MET A 17 23.34 -29.10 -5.68
N LEU A 18 23.30 -28.78 -6.97
CA LEU A 18 22.98 -27.41 -7.43
C LEU A 18 21.51 -27.07 -7.30
N THR A 19 20.62 -28.05 -7.27
CA THR A 19 19.16 -27.78 -7.27
C THR A 19 18.61 -27.40 -5.89
N GLY A 20 19.24 -27.84 -4.80
CA GLY A 20 18.74 -27.57 -3.45
C GLY A 20 18.80 -26.11 -3.04
N CYS A 21 19.78 -25.37 -3.53
CA CYS A 21 20.00 -23.98 -3.15
C CYS A 21 18.90 -23.05 -3.70
N GLY A 22 18.43 -23.30 -4.92
CA GLY A 22 17.39 -22.46 -5.56
C GLY A 22 16.02 -22.58 -4.92
N TYR A 23 15.61 -23.77 -4.52
CA TYR A 23 14.34 -24.01 -3.84
C TYR A 23 14.25 -23.25 -2.51
N ASN A 24 15.27 -23.40 -1.68
CA ASN A 24 15.30 -22.79 -0.35
C ASN A 24 15.21 -21.26 -0.44
N GLU A 25 15.87 -20.67 -1.41
CA GLU A 25 15.84 -19.22 -1.60
C GLU A 25 14.44 -18.73 -2.02
N ILE A 26 13.73 -19.51 -2.86
CA ILE A 26 12.32 -19.16 -3.21
C ILE A 26 11.47 -19.12 -1.94
N GLN A 27 11.61 -20.11 -1.05
CA GLN A 27 10.87 -20.15 0.22
C GLN A 27 11.22 -18.95 1.11
N THR A 28 12.49 -18.60 1.20
CA THR A 28 12.97 -17.45 2.00
C THR A 28 12.37 -16.16 1.49
N LEU A 29 12.36 -15.95 0.18
CA LEU A 29 11.80 -14.73 -0.44
C LEU A 29 10.28 -14.69 -0.33
N ASP A 30 9.60 -15.84 -0.45
CA ASP A 30 8.15 -15.93 -0.25
C ASP A 30 7.77 -15.54 1.17
N GLU A 31 8.46 -16.09 2.18
CA GLU A 31 8.20 -15.77 3.59
C GLU A 31 8.55 -14.30 3.90
N SER A 32 9.62 -13.78 3.32
CA SER A 32 9.97 -12.35 3.45
C SER A 32 8.86 -11.45 2.89
N THR A 33 8.26 -11.84 1.76
CA THR A 33 7.15 -11.09 1.15
C THR A 33 5.90 -11.15 2.03
N LYS A 34 5.58 -12.33 2.59
CA LYS A 34 4.45 -12.49 3.53
C LYS A 34 4.65 -11.64 4.79
N ALA A 35 5.86 -11.63 5.33
CA ALA A 35 6.20 -10.82 6.52
C ALA A 35 6.05 -9.32 6.23
N ALA A 36 6.54 -8.86 5.07
CA ALA A 36 6.39 -7.47 4.66
C ALA A 36 4.92 -7.09 4.44
N TRP A 37 4.12 -8.00 3.87
CA TRP A 37 2.67 -7.81 3.71
C TRP A 37 1.97 -7.68 5.06
N SER A 38 2.30 -8.58 6.01
CA SER A 38 1.74 -8.53 7.37
C SER A 38 2.02 -7.20 8.05
N GLU A 39 3.21 -6.62 7.84
CA GLU A 39 3.56 -5.29 8.37
C GLU A 39 2.65 -4.21 7.77
N VAL A 40 2.37 -4.26 6.44
CA VAL A 40 1.44 -3.33 5.78
C VAL A 40 0.05 -3.45 6.44
N LEU A 41 -0.44 -4.69 6.61
CA LEU A 41 -1.77 -4.93 7.20
C LEU A 41 -1.85 -4.42 8.65
N ASN A 42 -0.80 -4.61 9.45
CA ASN A 42 -0.72 -4.12 10.81
C ASN A 42 -0.87 -2.58 10.87
N GLN A 43 -0.22 -1.87 9.94
CA GLN A 43 -0.31 -0.40 9.89
C GLN A 43 -1.71 0.05 9.42
N TYR A 44 -2.34 -0.65 8.46
CA TYR A 44 -3.72 -0.37 8.06
C TYR A 44 -4.69 -0.62 9.22
N GLN A 45 -4.51 -1.72 9.97
CA GLN A 45 -5.35 -2.03 11.12
C GLN A 45 -5.21 -0.93 12.17
N ARG A 46 -4.00 -0.54 12.51
CA ARG A 46 -3.75 0.56 13.47
C ARG A 46 -4.46 1.85 13.05
N ARG A 47 -4.39 2.21 11.77
CA ARG A 47 -5.11 3.37 11.25
C ARG A 47 -6.63 3.22 11.43
N ASN A 48 -7.18 2.06 11.08
CA ASN A 48 -8.61 1.78 11.18
C ASN A 48 -9.10 1.87 12.63
N ASP A 49 -8.26 1.48 13.60
CA ASP A 49 -8.58 1.51 15.03
C ASP A 49 -8.59 2.94 15.61
N LEU A 50 -7.83 3.86 15.00
CA LEU A 50 -7.81 5.26 15.42
C LEU A 50 -9.03 6.06 14.90
N ILE A 51 -9.67 5.64 13.82
CA ILE A 51 -10.76 6.40 13.17
C ILE A 51 -11.98 6.55 14.08
N PRO A 52 -12.47 5.56 14.81
CA PRO A 52 -13.60 5.74 15.74
C PRO A 52 -13.35 6.82 16.78
N ASN A 53 -12.15 6.90 17.27
CA ASN A 53 -11.77 7.96 18.21
C ASN A 53 -11.79 9.36 17.56
N UNK A 54 -11.55 9.41 16.32
CA UNK A 54 -11.67 10.62 15.61
C UNK A 54 -13.08 10.99 15.49
N UNK A 55 -13.87 10.17 15.37
CA UNK A 55 -15.21 10.38 15.28
C UNK A 55 -15.76 10.84 16.57
N UNK A 56 -15.36 10.43 17.57
CA UNK A 56 -15.75 10.78 18.81
C UNK A 56 -15.24 12.11 19.23
N UNK A 57 -14.23 12.45 18.81
CA UNK A 57 -13.68 13.69 19.04
C UNK A 57 -14.36 14.80 18.33
N VAL A 58 -14.61 14.60 17.06
CA VAL A 58 -15.32 15.62 16.26
C VAL A 58 -16.75 15.84 16.78
N ASN A 59 -17.42 14.78 17.08
CA ASN A 59 -18.83 14.85 17.55
C ASN A 59 -18.98 15.43 18.96
N SER A 60 -17.94 15.39 19.77
CA SER A 60 -18.03 15.84 21.18
C SER A 60 -17.81 17.35 21.35
N VAL A 61 -17.23 18.00 20.35
CA VAL A 61 -17.07 19.47 20.37
C VAL A 61 -18.43 20.09 19.99
N LYS A 62 -19.30 20.19 21.00
CA LYS A 62 -20.63 20.78 20.85
C LYS A 62 -20.51 22.29 20.61
N GLY A 63 -21.14 22.76 19.58
CA GLY A 63 -21.20 24.19 19.22
C GLY A 63 -21.00 24.42 17.74
N GLU A 64 -20.49 23.44 17.03
CA GLU A 64 -20.33 23.56 15.57
C GLU A 64 -21.35 22.66 14.87
N ALA A 65 -22.62 23.11 14.93
CA ALA A 65 -23.74 22.49 14.19
C ALA A 65 -23.47 22.46 12.69
N ASP A 66 -22.49 23.24 12.23
CA ASP A 66 -22.13 23.40 10.84
C ASP A 66 -20.92 22.58 10.41
N PHE A 67 -20.36 21.72 11.28
CA PHE A 67 -19.30 20.81 10.83
C PHE A 67 -19.87 19.93 9.72
N GLU A 68 -19.19 19.93 8.58
CA GLU A 68 -19.67 19.22 7.39
C GLU A 68 -19.89 17.73 7.66
N LYS A 69 -21.15 17.37 7.97
CA LYS A 69 -21.55 15.96 8.14
C LYS A 69 -21.14 15.11 6.95
N SER A 70 -21.08 15.72 5.74
CA SER A 70 -20.65 15.06 4.53
C SER A 70 -19.21 14.55 4.64
N THR A 71 -18.29 15.35 5.18
CA THR A 71 -16.86 14.96 5.32
C THR A 71 -16.70 13.79 6.30
N LEU A 72 -17.41 13.85 7.42
CA LEU A 72 -17.38 12.78 8.42
C LEU A 72 -17.97 11.48 7.84
N THR A 73 -19.11 11.59 7.13
CA THR A 73 -19.76 10.45 6.46
C THR A 73 -18.83 9.82 5.42
N GLN A 74 -18.08 10.63 4.68
CA GLN A 74 -17.10 10.12 3.70
C GLN A 74 -16.02 9.26 4.39
N VAL A 75 -15.52 9.67 5.55
CA VAL A 75 -14.53 8.89 6.30
C VAL A 75 -15.14 7.56 6.77
N ILE A 76 -16.37 7.61 7.31
CA ILE A 76 -17.07 6.41 7.79
C ILE A 76 -17.28 5.42 6.64
N ASN A 77 -17.77 5.89 5.50
CA ASN A 77 -18.03 5.06 4.31
C ASN A 77 -16.73 4.49 3.74
N ALA A 78 -15.67 5.31 3.64
CA ALA A 78 -14.37 4.88 3.15
C ALA A 78 -13.75 3.82 4.08
N ARG A 79 -13.91 4.00 5.42
CA ARG A 79 -13.47 3.01 6.40
C ARG A 79 -14.22 1.69 6.22
N ALA A 80 -15.56 1.76 6.11
CA ALA A 80 -16.39 0.56 5.90
C ALA A 80 -15.94 -0.19 4.64
N LYS A 81 -15.71 0.53 3.54
CA LYS A 81 -15.23 -0.03 2.28
C LYS A 81 -13.84 -0.68 2.44
N ALA A 82 -12.92 0.03 3.10
CA ALA A 82 -11.55 -0.46 3.30
C ALA A 82 -11.49 -1.71 4.18
N THR A 83 -12.41 -1.84 5.16
CA THR A 83 -12.45 -2.97 6.09
C THR A 83 -13.30 -4.14 5.56
N SER A 84 -14.14 -3.92 4.54
CA SER A 84 -14.98 -5.00 3.97
C SER A 84 -14.16 -5.99 3.14
N ILE A 85 -13.00 -5.60 2.65
CA ILE A 85 -12.14 -6.47 1.82
C ILE A 85 -11.20 -7.25 2.73
N GLN A 86 -11.37 -8.56 2.78
CA GLN A 86 -10.52 -9.43 3.59
C GLN A 86 -9.11 -9.50 2.98
N ALA A 87 -8.12 -9.13 3.75
CA ALA A 87 -6.72 -9.07 3.33
C ALA A 87 -6.02 -10.41 3.62
N THR A 88 -6.46 -11.48 2.95
CA THR A 88 -5.87 -12.81 3.08
C THR A 88 -4.54 -12.90 2.30
N PRO A 89 -3.69 -13.91 2.58
CA PRO A 89 -2.47 -14.11 1.80
C PRO A 89 -2.71 -14.29 0.30
N GLU A 90 -3.84 -14.86 -0.09
CA GLU A 90 -4.22 -15.08 -1.49
C GLU A 90 -4.43 -13.76 -2.24
N LEU A 91 -4.67 -12.68 -1.51
CA LEU A 91 -4.82 -11.33 -2.09
C LEU A 91 -3.55 -10.94 -2.88
N MET A 92 -2.36 -11.35 -2.38
CA MET A 92 -1.08 -11.06 -3.05
C MET A 92 -0.94 -11.79 -4.40
N GLU A 93 -1.73 -12.84 -4.62
CA GLU A 93 -1.67 -13.65 -5.85
C GLU A 93 -2.77 -13.28 -6.86
N ASN A 94 -3.65 -12.34 -6.50
CA ASN A 94 -4.76 -11.89 -7.32
C ASN A 94 -4.63 -10.39 -7.59
N PRO A 95 -4.11 -9.98 -8.76
CA PRO A 95 -3.87 -8.56 -9.05
C PRO A 95 -5.13 -7.70 -9.01
N GLU A 96 -6.28 -8.21 -9.46
CA GLU A 96 -7.54 -7.44 -9.45
C GLU A 96 -8.02 -7.18 -8.02
N ALA A 97 -8.02 -8.23 -7.19
CA ALA A 97 -8.43 -8.11 -5.78
C ALA A 97 -7.46 -7.19 -5.02
N PHE A 98 -6.16 -7.31 -5.29
CA PHE A 98 -5.11 -6.46 -4.72
C PHE A 98 -5.34 -4.98 -5.10
N GLN A 99 -5.67 -4.73 -6.36
CA GLN A 99 -5.93 -3.36 -6.85
C GLN A 99 -7.17 -2.76 -6.14
N LYS A 100 -8.26 -3.53 -6.04
CA LYS A 100 -9.48 -3.09 -5.33
C LYS A 100 -9.17 -2.76 -3.86
N PHE A 101 -8.38 -3.60 -3.20
CA PHE A 101 -7.96 -3.38 -1.82
C PHE A 101 -7.15 -2.08 -1.70
N THR A 102 -6.13 -1.92 -2.54
CA THR A 102 -5.24 -0.74 -2.48
C THR A 102 -6.00 0.55 -2.81
N GLN A 103 -6.97 0.48 -3.74
CA GLN A 103 -7.85 1.60 -4.06
C GLN A 103 -8.70 2.01 -2.84
N ALA A 104 -9.33 1.05 -2.18
CA ALA A 104 -10.16 1.30 -1.00
C ALA A 104 -9.32 1.94 0.13
N GLN A 105 -8.10 1.44 0.35
CA GLN A 105 -7.18 2.03 1.34
C GLN A 105 -6.76 3.46 0.96
N GLY A 106 -6.58 3.72 -0.34
CA GLY A 106 -6.27 5.07 -0.87
C GLY A 106 -7.44 6.04 -0.69
N GLU A 107 -8.66 5.58 -0.96
CA GLU A 107 -9.89 6.39 -0.72
C GLU A 107 -10.00 6.80 0.74
N LEU A 108 -9.68 5.89 1.67
CA LEU A 108 -9.69 6.18 3.10
C LEU A 108 -8.62 7.22 3.47
N SER A 109 -7.39 7.09 2.95
CA SER A 109 -6.33 8.10 3.16
C SER A 109 -6.78 9.48 2.66
N SER A 110 -7.42 9.53 1.48
CA SER A 110 -7.92 10.78 0.88
C SER A 110 -9.03 11.40 1.73
N ALA A 111 -9.96 10.58 2.23
CA ALA A 111 -11.05 11.04 3.09
C ALA A 111 -10.51 11.61 4.42
N LEU A 112 -9.53 10.92 5.03
CA LEU A 112 -8.88 11.39 6.25
C LEU A 112 -8.14 12.71 6.03
N SER A 113 -7.43 12.85 4.91
CA SER A 113 -6.72 14.10 4.57
C SER A 113 -7.72 15.26 4.43
N ARG A 114 -8.85 15.04 3.75
CA ARG A 114 -9.91 16.06 3.64
C ARG A 114 -10.48 16.44 5.00
N LEU A 115 -10.72 15.45 5.87
CA LEU A 115 -11.19 15.71 7.23
C LEU A 115 -10.21 16.61 8.00
N LEU A 116 -8.93 16.29 7.97
CA LEU A 116 -7.89 17.06 8.67
C LEU A 116 -7.78 18.50 8.14
N VAL A 117 -7.93 18.69 6.82
CA VAL A 117 -7.97 20.04 6.20
C VAL A 117 -9.23 20.80 6.64
N THR A 118 -10.38 20.12 6.68
CA THR A 118 -11.65 20.73 7.10
C THR A 118 -11.56 21.23 8.55
N VAL A 119 -10.95 20.48 9.45
CA VAL A 119 -10.78 20.85 10.87
C VAL A 119 -10.02 22.17 11.04
N GLU A 120 -9.14 22.54 10.12
CA GLU A 120 -8.39 23.79 10.20
C GLU A 120 -9.30 25.03 10.26
N ARG A 121 -10.54 24.90 9.77
CA ARG A 121 -11.56 25.98 9.79
C ARG A 121 -12.35 26.06 11.11
N TYR A 122 -12.10 25.14 12.05
CA TYR A 122 -12.85 25.00 13.29
C TYR A 122 -11.89 25.18 14.49
N PRO A 123 -11.75 26.43 15.01
CA PRO A 123 -10.74 26.75 16.03
C PRO A 123 -10.87 25.92 17.33
N ASP A 124 -12.09 25.65 17.77
CA ASP A 124 -12.35 24.90 19.00
C ASP A 124 -11.89 23.45 18.87
N LEU A 125 -12.17 22.84 17.72
CA LEU A 125 -11.74 21.47 17.42
C LEU A 125 -10.22 21.41 17.24
N LYS A 126 -9.66 22.39 16.53
CA LYS A 126 -8.21 22.51 16.31
C LYS A 126 -7.45 22.67 17.64
N ALA A 127 -8.02 23.43 18.59
CA ALA A 127 -7.42 23.66 19.91
C ALA A 127 -7.55 22.45 20.87
N ASN A 128 -8.44 21.51 20.56
CA ASN A 128 -8.68 20.36 21.40
C ASN A 128 -7.45 19.44 21.42
N LYS A 129 -6.88 19.24 22.63
CA LYS A 129 -5.64 18.48 22.79
C LYS A 129 -5.80 17.02 22.35
N ALA A 130 -6.91 16.38 22.71
CA ALA A 130 -7.16 14.98 22.31
C ALA A 130 -7.22 14.82 20.80
N PHE A 131 -7.79 15.81 20.10
CA PHE A 131 -7.84 15.81 18.64
C PHE A 131 -6.42 16.01 18.05
N GLN A 132 -5.61 16.92 18.62
CA GLN A 132 -4.23 17.12 18.18
C GLN A 132 -3.41 15.84 18.33
N ASP A 133 -3.51 15.16 19.47
CA ASP A 133 -2.78 13.91 19.75
C ASP A 133 -3.20 12.83 18.74
N LEU A 134 -4.49 12.73 18.44
CA LEU A 134 -5.03 11.78 17.46
C LEU A 134 -4.54 12.10 16.04
N ARG A 135 -4.53 13.40 15.67
CA ARG A 135 -3.99 13.85 14.38
C ARG A 135 -2.54 13.39 14.20
N VAL A 136 -1.70 13.63 15.20
CA VAL A 136 -0.28 13.22 15.17
C VAL A 136 -0.17 11.69 15.00
N GLN A 137 -1.03 10.93 15.70
CA GLN A 137 -1.05 9.46 15.58
C GLN A 137 -1.44 9.02 14.16
N LEU A 138 -2.47 9.65 13.56
CA LEU A 138 -2.92 9.34 12.20
C LEU A 138 -1.84 9.69 11.15
N GLU A 139 -1.23 10.88 11.26
CA GLU A 139 -0.13 11.28 10.39
C GLU A 139 1.06 10.31 10.51
N GLY A 140 1.37 9.89 11.74
CA GLY A 140 2.38 8.87 12.02
C GLY A 140 2.03 7.52 11.40
N CYS A 141 0.76 7.12 11.42
CA CYS A 141 0.29 5.88 10.77
C CYS A 141 0.47 5.95 9.25
N GLU A 142 0.08 7.06 8.61
CA GLU A 142 0.25 7.23 7.15
C GLU A 142 1.72 7.12 6.74
N ASN A 143 2.61 7.72 7.52
CA ASN A 143 4.06 7.62 7.28
C ASN A 143 4.54 6.16 7.40
N ARG A 144 4.13 5.46 8.46
CA ARG A 144 4.49 4.04 8.64
C ARG A 144 3.89 3.15 7.55
N ILE A 145 2.67 3.44 7.08
CA ILE A 145 2.05 2.75 5.93
C ILE A 145 2.94 2.92 4.69
N ALA A 146 3.41 4.14 4.41
CA ALA A 146 4.27 4.41 3.26
C ALA A 146 5.58 3.60 3.34
N ILE A 147 6.20 3.57 4.53
CA ILE A 147 7.44 2.81 4.76
C ILE A 147 7.18 1.30 4.58
N ALA A 148 6.10 0.77 5.17
CA ALA A 148 5.75 -0.66 5.07
C ALA A 148 5.45 -1.05 3.61
N ARG A 149 4.73 -0.20 2.87
CA ARG A 149 4.46 -0.41 1.44
C ARG A 149 5.76 -0.49 0.64
N ASN A 150 6.71 0.41 0.91
CA ASN A 150 8.00 0.41 0.22
C ASN A 150 8.79 -0.88 0.50
N ARG A 151 8.76 -1.38 1.74
CA ARG A 151 9.38 -2.67 2.09
C ARG A 151 8.72 -3.83 1.34
N TYR A 152 7.39 -3.84 1.28
CA TYR A 152 6.62 -4.85 0.54
C TYR A 152 6.97 -4.81 -0.96
N ILE A 153 7.01 -3.63 -1.56
CA ILE A 153 7.38 -3.45 -2.99
C ILE A 153 8.76 -4.08 -3.26
N LYS A 154 9.73 -3.80 -2.39
CA LYS A 154 11.10 -4.35 -2.54
C LYS A 154 11.12 -5.87 -2.40
N SER A 155 10.40 -6.43 -1.42
CA SER A 155 10.36 -7.89 -1.21
C SER A 155 9.66 -8.60 -2.38
N VAL A 156 8.56 -8.03 -2.90
CA VAL A 156 7.87 -8.56 -4.09
C VAL A 156 8.79 -8.49 -5.32
N GLN A 157 9.51 -7.38 -5.48
CA GLN A 157 10.46 -7.23 -6.60
C GLN A 157 11.53 -8.33 -6.54
N GLN A 158 12.11 -8.57 -5.37
CA GLN A 158 13.13 -9.61 -5.17
C GLN A 158 12.56 -10.99 -5.49
N TYR A 159 11.40 -11.33 -4.92
CA TYR A 159 10.72 -12.60 -5.16
C TYR A 159 10.37 -12.78 -6.65
N ASN A 160 9.69 -11.80 -7.25
CA ASN A 160 9.24 -11.88 -8.65
C ASN A 160 10.42 -11.95 -9.63
N THR A 161 11.53 -11.28 -9.32
CA THR A 161 12.75 -11.35 -10.13
C THR A 161 13.38 -12.74 -10.01
N TYR A 162 13.51 -13.24 -8.79
CA TYR A 162 14.19 -14.52 -8.51
C TYR A 162 13.48 -15.69 -9.18
N ILE A 163 12.14 -15.76 -9.10
CA ILE A 163 11.37 -16.86 -9.69
C ILE A 163 11.41 -16.89 -11.23
N ARG A 164 11.85 -15.78 -11.86
CA ARG A 164 11.96 -15.68 -13.34
C ARG A 164 13.37 -15.98 -13.85
N GLN A 165 14.36 -16.12 -12.95
CA GLN A 165 15.74 -16.41 -13.33
C GLN A 165 15.93 -17.90 -13.61
N PHE A 166 16.92 -18.23 -14.46
CA PHE A 166 17.37 -19.61 -14.65
C PHE A 166 18.45 -19.90 -13.60
N PRO A 167 18.45 -21.09 -12.98
CA PRO A 167 17.58 -22.26 -13.21
C PRO A 167 16.29 -22.29 -12.41
N GLN A 168 15.99 -21.28 -11.58
CA GLN A 168 14.85 -21.25 -10.65
C GLN A 168 13.50 -21.39 -11.35
N MET A 169 13.37 -20.88 -12.58
CA MET A 169 12.14 -20.97 -13.36
C MET A 169 11.66 -22.41 -13.56
N VAL A 170 12.56 -23.40 -13.49
CA VAL A 170 12.21 -24.82 -13.56
C VAL A 170 11.38 -25.23 -12.34
N TRP A 171 11.77 -24.78 -11.16
CA TRP A 171 11.03 -25.01 -9.91
C TRP A 171 9.67 -24.32 -9.93
N VAL A 172 9.60 -23.12 -10.50
CA VAL A 172 8.37 -22.36 -10.66
C VAL A 172 7.35 -23.17 -11.47
N TRP A 173 7.79 -23.76 -12.58
CA TRP A 173 6.95 -24.57 -13.45
C TRP A 173 6.48 -25.86 -12.74
N ILE A 174 7.37 -26.55 -12.00
CA ILE A 174 7.06 -27.80 -11.31
C ILE A 174 6.12 -27.58 -10.12
N LEU A 175 6.36 -26.53 -9.33
CA LEU A 175 5.70 -26.29 -8.05
C LEU A 175 4.59 -25.25 -8.11
N GLY A 176 4.39 -24.63 -9.28
CA GLY A 176 3.29 -23.71 -9.52
C GLY A 176 3.38 -22.36 -8.83
N TYR A 177 4.59 -21.87 -8.55
CA TYR A 177 4.75 -20.53 -7.94
C TYR A 177 4.26 -19.45 -8.88
N LYS A 178 3.59 -18.44 -8.32
CA LYS A 178 3.02 -17.32 -9.07
C LYS A 178 3.69 -16.00 -8.67
N PRO A 179 3.82 -15.06 -9.61
CA PRO A 179 4.25 -13.72 -9.24
C PRO A 179 3.27 -13.08 -8.26
N LYS A 180 3.81 -12.35 -7.28
CA LYS A 180 3.00 -11.59 -6.33
C LYS A 180 2.62 -10.23 -6.91
N ALA A 181 1.43 -9.74 -6.56
CA ALA A 181 0.91 -8.45 -7.00
C ALA A 181 1.73 -7.30 -6.39
N GLN A 182 1.89 -6.24 -7.17
CA GLN A 182 2.60 -5.03 -6.75
C GLN A 182 1.65 -3.84 -6.67
N TYR A 183 2.00 -2.86 -5.83
CA TYR A 183 1.29 -1.59 -5.83
C TYR A 183 1.49 -0.91 -7.19
N ALA A 184 0.39 -0.66 -7.87
CA ALA A 184 0.40 0.16 -9.07
C ALA A 184 0.48 1.64 -8.68
N VAL A 185 1.08 2.44 -9.53
CA VAL A 185 1.03 3.90 -9.37
C VAL A 185 -0.43 4.32 -9.59
N ALA A 186 -1.00 5.02 -8.62
CA ALA A 186 -2.44 5.29 -8.56
C ALA A 186 -2.93 6.13 -9.75
N ASP A 187 -2.04 6.88 -10.39
CA ASP A 187 -2.42 7.73 -11.52
C ASP A 187 -1.26 7.85 -12.51
N GLU A 188 -0.99 6.73 -13.18
CA GLU A 188 0.09 6.65 -14.16
C GLU A 188 -0.08 7.67 -15.30
N ALA A 189 -1.34 7.93 -15.70
CA ALA A 189 -1.65 8.91 -16.72
C ALA A 189 -1.33 10.34 -16.28
N ALA A 190 -1.59 10.67 -15.02
CA ALA A 190 -1.29 12.00 -14.47
C ALA A 190 0.22 12.25 -14.34
N ILE A 191 0.99 11.18 -14.06
CA ILE A 191 2.46 11.28 -13.90
C ILE A 191 3.14 11.37 -15.27
N THR A 192 2.60 10.69 -16.28
CA THR A 192 3.18 10.66 -17.63
C THR A 192 2.83 11.90 -18.44
N THR A 193 1.78 12.66 -18.03
CA THR A 193 1.41 13.91 -18.74
C THR A 193 2.00 15.10 -17.98
N PRO A 194 3.02 15.78 -18.53
CA PRO A 194 3.53 16.98 -17.86
C PRO A 194 2.42 18.01 -17.68
N PRO A 195 2.35 18.71 -16.56
CA PRO A 195 1.37 19.77 -16.40
C PRO A 195 1.58 20.84 -17.46
N LYS A 196 0.50 21.21 -18.17
CA LYS A 196 0.55 22.30 -19.14
C LYS A 196 0.74 23.61 -18.38
N VAL A 197 1.96 24.11 -18.39
CA VAL A 197 2.24 25.44 -17.84
C VAL A 197 1.94 26.45 -18.93
N ASP A 198 0.83 27.15 -18.76
CA ASP A 198 0.43 28.21 -19.72
C ASP A 198 1.08 29.52 -19.28
N PHE A 199 2.18 29.86 -19.93
CA PHE A 199 2.92 31.12 -19.69
C PHE A 199 2.22 32.33 -20.33
N ASN A 200 1.17 32.12 -21.14
CA ASN A 200 0.39 33.19 -21.78
C ASN A 200 -0.84 33.57 -20.95
N GLY A 201 -0.72 33.53 -19.62
CA GLY A 201 -1.76 34.07 -18.74
C GLY A 201 -1.97 35.55 -19.08
N SER A 202 -3.10 35.82 -19.71
CA SER A 202 -3.53 37.17 -20.02
C SER A 202 -3.41 38.07 -18.79
N ALA A 203 -2.66 39.13 -18.89
CA ALA A 203 -2.57 40.15 -17.85
C ALA A 203 -4.00 40.57 -17.48
N ALA A 204 -4.38 40.30 -16.23
CA ALA A 204 -5.69 40.72 -15.71
C ALA A 204 -5.82 42.21 -15.93
N THR A 205 -6.75 42.63 -16.79
CA THR A 205 -7.12 44.01 -16.99
C THR A 205 -7.60 44.55 -15.64
N ALA A 206 -6.83 45.43 -15.04
CA ALA A 206 -7.25 46.17 -13.85
C ALA A 206 -8.49 47.00 -14.16
N PRO A 207 -9.54 46.94 -13.34
CA PRO A 207 -10.71 47.78 -13.60
C PRO A 207 -10.34 49.25 -13.48
N ALA A 208 -10.65 50.03 -14.52
CA ALA A 208 -10.48 51.47 -14.51
C ALA A 208 -11.38 52.06 -13.42
N LYS A 209 -10.82 52.85 -12.55
CA LYS A 209 -11.54 53.57 -11.50
C LYS A 209 -12.24 54.78 -12.11
N PRO A 210 -13.51 55.11 -11.80
CA PRO A 210 -14.20 56.26 -12.32
C PRO A 210 -13.66 57.59 -11.82
#